data_2cde14239d3d3891086f98137e635efc
#
_entry.id   2cde14239d3d3891086f98137e635efc
#
_cell.length_a   1.000
_cell.length_b   1.000
_cell.length_c   1.000
_cell.angle_alpha   90.00
_cell.angle_beta   90.00
_cell.angle_gamma   90.00
#
_symmetry.space_group_name_H-M   'P 1'
#
loop_
_entity.id
_entity.type
_entity.pdbx_description
1 polymer ?
#
loop_
_entity_poly.entity_id
_entity_poly.type
_entity_poly.pdbx_seq_one_letter_code
_entity_poly.pdbx_strand_id
1 'polypeptide(L)'
;MNRIFTTAVSRMTLIYVALLSAVCIIFSSFIYTTASSEIDRTSRRQVSGFRTGFGSFIINENDSEQLRQAEAAEAKRHLRVTLFLVNSIVIGGGAFVCYFLAKRTLQPIEESVNAQERFTSDASHELRTPLASMKTEIEVALRDKNLTKDDALQLLESNLEEVNALHLITENLLHLARHKELMETKQIDMPKLIKSIEKKYNQKLKIADMKFEIDNKTTKLISNQGVIQQLITILLDNAIKHAGKGTKVILKIHKKGSNLHINVIDSGVGLNDEALEKIFDRFYKADESRTASRSSGHGLGLSIAKQLVGALQGQIGVNHGPSGKGLDFYIVVPVM
;
A
#
# COMPACT_ATOMS: atom_id res chain seq x y z
N MET A 1 -9.88 -11.68 3.63
CA MET A 1 -9.42 -12.13 2.29
C MET A 1 -10.65 -12.39 1.42
N ASN A 2 -10.80 -11.62 0.35
CA ASN A 2 -11.96 -11.70 -0.55
C ASN A 2 -12.01 -13.08 -1.23
N ARG A 3 -13.20 -13.69 -1.41
CA ARG A 3 -13.38 -15.00 -2.09
C ARG A 3 -12.66 -15.05 -3.45
N ILE A 4 -12.60 -13.94 -4.16
CA ILE A 4 -11.95 -13.83 -5.47
C ILE A 4 -10.44 -14.06 -5.37
N PHE A 5 -9.76 -13.49 -4.37
CA PHE A 5 -8.32 -13.63 -4.18
C PHE A 5 -7.91 -15.01 -3.67
N THR A 6 -8.71 -15.62 -2.77
CA THR A 6 -8.48 -17.01 -2.35
C THR A 6 -8.59 -17.96 -3.53
N THR A 7 -9.55 -17.74 -4.42
CA THR A 7 -9.73 -18.51 -5.65
C THR A 7 -8.58 -18.27 -6.64
N ALA A 8 -8.07 -17.04 -6.75
CA ALA A 8 -6.93 -16.72 -7.62
C ALA A 8 -5.64 -17.38 -7.12
N VAL A 9 -5.34 -17.30 -5.82
CA VAL A 9 -4.18 -17.96 -5.21
C VAL A 9 -4.23 -19.47 -5.42
N SER A 10 -5.38 -20.10 -5.13
CA SER A 10 -5.54 -21.56 -5.30
C SER A 10 -5.44 -21.98 -6.77
N ARG A 11 -6.00 -21.20 -7.70
CA ARG A 11 -5.93 -21.49 -9.13
C ARG A 11 -4.50 -21.37 -9.68
N MET A 12 -3.75 -20.34 -9.30
CA MET A 12 -2.34 -20.20 -9.68
C MET A 12 -1.49 -21.32 -9.09
N THR A 13 -1.67 -21.65 -7.82
CA THR A 13 -0.96 -22.76 -7.18
C THR A 13 -1.25 -24.07 -7.92
N LEU A 14 -2.51 -24.34 -8.26
CA LEU A 14 -2.90 -25.55 -8.97
C LEU A 14 -2.26 -25.65 -10.36
N ILE A 15 -2.20 -24.55 -11.11
CA ILE A 15 -1.55 -24.51 -12.43
C ILE A 15 -0.04 -24.81 -12.31
N TYR A 16 0.65 -24.18 -11.35
CA TYR A 16 2.09 -24.41 -11.17
C TYR A 16 2.39 -25.83 -10.66
N VAL A 17 1.57 -26.38 -9.78
CA VAL A 17 1.70 -27.76 -9.29
C VAL A 17 1.43 -28.76 -10.42
N ALA A 18 0.43 -28.52 -11.27
CA ALA A 18 0.16 -29.36 -12.44
C ALA A 18 1.33 -29.35 -13.43
N LEU A 19 1.90 -28.19 -13.70
CA LEU A 19 3.07 -28.06 -14.59
C LEU A 19 4.31 -28.75 -13.98
N LEU A 20 4.57 -28.56 -12.69
CA LEU A 20 5.65 -29.24 -11.97
C LEU A 20 5.48 -30.77 -12.01
N SER A 21 4.25 -31.24 -11.78
CA SER A 21 3.93 -32.68 -11.82
C SER A 21 4.16 -33.26 -13.21
N ALA A 22 3.77 -32.54 -14.28
CA ALA A 22 4.01 -32.99 -15.65
C ALA A 22 5.52 -33.12 -15.95
N VAL A 23 6.31 -32.12 -15.55
CA VAL A 23 7.78 -32.15 -15.71
C VAL A 23 8.39 -33.31 -14.93
N CYS A 24 7.97 -33.52 -13.68
CA CYS A 24 8.44 -34.65 -12.84
C CYS A 24 8.13 -36.01 -13.47
N ILE A 25 6.92 -36.17 -14.02
CA ILE A 25 6.50 -37.46 -14.67
C ILE A 25 7.34 -37.70 -15.92
N ILE A 26 7.52 -36.70 -16.78
CA ILE A 26 8.32 -36.84 -18.01
C ILE A 26 9.75 -37.20 -17.68
N PHE A 27 10.36 -36.46 -16.72
CA PHE A 27 11.75 -36.70 -16.32
C PHE A 27 11.95 -38.06 -15.65
N SER A 28 11.03 -38.47 -14.78
CA SER A 28 11.07 -39.80 -14.14
C SER A 28 10.83 -40.93 -15.12
N SER A 29 9.98 -40.73 -16.13
CA SER A 29 9.82 -41.71 -17.22
C SER A 29 11.10 -41.88 -18.03
N PHE A 30 11.77 -40.76 -18.34
CA PHE A 30 13.06 -40.79 -19.04
C PHE A 30 14.15 -41.51 -18.22
N ILE A 31 14.28 -41.17 -16.93
CA ILE A 31 15.24 -41.85 -16.02
C ILE A 31 14.93 -43.35 -15.92
N TYR A 32 13.65 -43.68 -15.72
CA TYR A 32 13.26 -45.10 -15.59
C TYR A 32 13.58 -45.89 -16.86
N THR A 33 13.26 -45.40 -18.04
CA THR A 33 13.54 -46.08 -19.32
C THR A 33 15.04 -46.27 -19.53
N THR A 34 15.83 -45.22 -19.27
CA THR A 34 17.29 -45.30 -19.42
C THR A 34 17.94 -46.23 -18.42
N ALA A 35 17.62 -46.11 -17.13
CA ALA A 35 18.17 -46.96 -16.08
C ALA A 35 17.71 -48.44 -16.22
N SER A 36 16.44 -48.68 -16.59
CA SER A 36 15.93 -50.02 -16.84
C SER A 36 16.66 -50.70 -17.99
N SER A 37 16.96 -49.98 -19.06
CA SER A 37 17.72 -50.52 -20.20
C SER A 37 19.17 -50.85 -19.82
N GLU A 38 19.78 -50.10 -18.93
CA GLU A 38 21.14 -50.32 -18.44
C GLU A 38 21.20 -51.53 -17.48
N ILE A 39 20.20 -51.72 -16.62
CA ILE A 39 20.04 -52.91 -15.76
C ILE A 39 19.93 -54.16 -16.62
N ASP A 40 19.12 -54.12 -17.69
CA ASP A 40 18.95 -55.26 -18.60
C ASP A 40 20.24 -55.58 -19.40
N ARG A 41 21.00 -54.54 -19.81
CA ARG A 41 22.30 -54.70 -20.50
C ARG A 41 23.36 -55.31 -19.58
N THR A 42 23.44 -54.82 -18.31
CA THR A 42 24.41 -55.30 -17.33
C THR A 42 24.15 -56.76 -16.96
N SER A 43 22.87 -57.10 -16.76
CA SER A 43 22.44 -58.48 -16.53
C SER A 43 22.84 -59.42 -17.67
N ARG A 44 22.80 -58.98 -18.93
CA ARG A 44 23.21 -59.78 -20.10
C ARG A 44 24.73 -59.87 -20.26
N ARG A 45 25.52 -58.86 -19.95
CA ARG A 45 26.99 -58.84 -20.08
C ARG A 45 27.69 -59.76 -19.11
N GLN A 46 27.17 -59.93 -17.90
CA GLN A 46 27.73 -60.91 -16.94
C GLN A 46 27.69 -62.31 -17.44
N VAL A 47 26.78 -62.67 -18.32
CA VAL A 47 26.71 -64.02 -18.95
C VAL A 47 27.85 -64.30 -19.91
N SER A 48 28.32 -63.32 -20.66
CA SER A 48 29.38 -63.49 -21.64
C SER A 48 30.79 -63.61 -21.04
N GLY A 49 31.01 -63.01 -19.88
CA GLY A 49 32.31 -63.01 -19.19
C GLY A 49 32.61 -64.30 -18.44
N PHE A 50 31.61 -65.06 -18.00
CA PHE A 50 31.79 -66.37 -17.29
C PHE A 50 32.03 -67.53 -18.23
N ARG A 51 31.80 -67.37 -19.54
CA ARG A 51 31.96 -68.42 -20.53
C ARG A 51 33.42 -68.65 -20.97
N THR A 52 34.36 -67.83 -20.55
CA THR A 52 35.77 -67.88 -21.02
C THR A 52 36.79 -68.26 -19.94
N GLY A 53 36.40 -68.66 -18.73
CA GLY A 53 37.35 -68.94 -17.66
C GLY A 53 36.92 -70.10 -16.76
N PHE A 54 37.59 -71.25 -16.96
CA PHE A 54 37.73 -72.37 -16.02
C PHE A 54 36.50 -73.05 -15.46
N GLY A 55 36.32 -74.30 -15.88
CA GLY A 55 35.71 -75.43 -15.08
C GLY A 55 34.19 -75.40 -15.04
N SER A 56 33.61 -76.40 -15.72
CA SER A 56 32.20 -76.79 -15.67
C SER A 56 31.76 -77.15 -14.25
N PHE A 57 31.42 -76.20 -13.45
CA PHE A 57 30.45 -76.39 -12.38
C PHE A 57 29.07 -76.39 -13.01
N ILE A 58 28.33 -77.49 -12.92
CA ILE A 58 26.95 -77.63 -13.38
C ILE A 58 26.05 -76.78 -12.46
N ILE A 59 26.06 -75.51 -12.63
CA ILE A 59 24.97 -74.63 -12.17
C ILE A 59 23.90 -74.77 -13.24
N ASN A 60 22.76 -75.31 -12.86
CA ASN A 60 21.61 -75.46 -13.74
C ASN A 60 21.31 -74.05 -14.38
N GLU A 61 21.44 -73.95 -15.68
CA GLU A 61 21.35 -72.69 -16.44
C GLU A 61 20.03 -71.99 -16.15
N ASN A 62 18.96 -72.77 -15.90
CA ASN A 62 17.63 -72.27 -15.53
C ASN A 62 17.59 -71.58 -14.13
N ASP A 63 18.31 -72.09 -13.13
CA ASP A 63 18.32 -71.51 -11.78
C ASP A 63 19.11 -70.22 -11.75
N SER A 64 20.16 -70.08 -12.54
CA SER A 64 20.94 -68.85 -12.67
C SER A 64 20.20 -67.78 -13.43
N GLU A 65 19.40 -68.12 -14.42
CA GLU A 65 18.53 -67.13 -15.12
C GLU A 65 17.39 -66.66 -14.24
N GLN A 66 16.74 -67.48 -13.45
CA GLN A 66 15.70 -67.11 -12.51
C GLN A 66 16.21 -66.13 -11.42
N LEU A 67 17.37 -66.42 -10.84
CA LEU A 67 17.99 -65.55 -9.83
C LEU A 67 18.30 -64.15 -10.42
N ARG A 68 18.83 -64.04 -11.62
CA ARG A 68 19.14 -62.77 -12.28
C ARG A 68 17.89 -61.99 -12.65
N GLN A 69 16.85 -62.70 -13.13
CA GLN A 69 15.57 -62.01 -13.40
C GLN A 69 14.94 -61.47 -12.12
N ALA A 70 15.07 -62.21 -11.00
CA ALA A 70 14.62 -61.77 -9.70
C ALA A 70 15.41 -60.54 -9.23
N GLU A 71 16.76 -60.54 -9.33
CA GLU A 71 17.61 -59.39 -8.97
C GLU A 71 17.31 -58.14 -9.83
N ALA A 72 17.16 -58.31 -11.15
CA ALA A 72 16.79 -57.21 -12.06
C ALA A 72 15.40 -56.65 -11.77
N ALA A 73 14.43 -57.53 -11.43
CA ALA A 73 13.09 -57.12 -11.05
C ALA A 73 13.08 -56.34 -9.73
N GLU A 74 13.90 -56.79 -8.76
CA GLU A 74 14.06 -56.09 -7.47
C GLU A 74 14.71 -54.70 -7.64
N ALA A 75 15.77 -54.62 -8.45
CA ALA A 75 16.42 -53.35 -8.78
C ALA A 75 15.45 -52.36 -9.45
N LYS A 76 14.63 -52.82 -10.42
CA LYS A 76 13.59 -52.03 -11.06
C LYS A 76 12.48 -51.57 -10.09
N ARG A 77 12.14 -52.45 -9.12
CA ARG A 77 11.19 -52.13 -8.06
C ARG A 77 11.73 -51.01 -7.15
N HIS A 78 12.97 -51.16 -6.69
CA HIS A 78 13.63 -50.12 -5.88
C HIS A 78 13.71 -48.78 -6.63
N LEU A 79 14.09 -48.81 -7.90
CA LEU A 79 14.12 -47.58 -8.74
C LEU A 79 12.75 -46.89 -8.81
N ARG A 80 11.67 -47.66 -9.06
CA ARG A 80 10.31 -47.10 -9.10
C ARG A 80 9.88 -46.48 -7.77
N VAL A 81 10.14 -47.17 -6.65
CA VAL A 81 9.81 -46.65 -5.31
C VAL A 81 10.59 -45.39 -5.01
N THR A 82 11.89 -45.36 -5.33
CA THR A 82 12.74 -44.18 -5.13
C THR A 82 12.25 -42.99 -5.96
N LEU A 83 11.96 -43.17 -7.25
CA LEU A 83 11.42 -42.16 -8.13
C LEU A 83 10.05 -41.59 -7.62
N PHE A 84 9.19 -42.52 -7.15
CA PHE A 84 7.90 -42.11 -6.58
C PHE A 84 8.06 -41.25 -5.32
N LEU A 85 8.94 -41.66 -4.39
CA LEU A 85 9.22 -40.92 -3.17
C LEU A 85 9.82 -39.53 -3.47
N VAL A 86 10.82 -39.49 -4.36
CA VAL A 86 11.45 -38.22 -4.77
C VAL A 86 10.43 -37.30 -5.41
N ASN A 87 9.62 -37.77 -6.35
CA ASN A 87 8.55 -36.95 -6.97
C ASN A 87 7.54 -36.48 -5.96
N SER A 88 7.13 -37.29 -4.99
CA SER A 88 6.20 -36.91 -3.94
C SER A 88 6.75 -35.76 -3.08
N ILE A 89 8.04 -35.83 -2.73
CA ILE A 89 8.72 -34.79 -1.98
C ILE A 89 8.82 -33.48 -2.80
N VAL A 90 9.22 -33.59 -4.08
CA VAL A 90 9.38 -32.45 -4.97
C VAL A 90 8.03 -31.74 -5.23
N ILE A 91 6.98 -32.51 -5.52
CA ILE A 91 5.64 -31.97 -5.77
C ILE A 91 5.06 -31.38 -4.49
N GLY A 92 5.18 -32.05 -3.34
CA GLY A 92 4.69 -31.53 -2.06
C GLY A 92 5.42 -30.26 -1.62
N GLY A 93 6.75 -30.26 -1.67
CA GLY A 93 7.57 -29.09 -1.37
C GLY A 93 7.33 -27.93 -2.35
N GLY A 94 7.25 -28.25 -3.64
CA GLY A 94 6.93 -27.29 -4.69
C GLY A 94 5.55 -26.64 -4.51
N ALA A 95 4.52 -27.44 -4.16
CA ALA A 95 3.18 -26.92 -3.87
C ALA A 95 3.18 -25.95 -2.69
N PHE A 96 3.91 -26.25 -1.62
CA PHE A 96 4.06 -25.37 -0.47
C PHE A 96 4.72 -24.03 -0.86
N VAL A 97 5.84 -24.09 -1.57
CA VAL A 97 6.56 -22.90 -2.02
C VAL A 97 5.69 -22.05 -2.97
N CYS A 98 5.05 -22.68 -3.95
CA CYS A 98 4.17 -21.99 -4.90
C CYS A 98 2.99 -21.29 -4.20
N TYR A 99 2.36 -21.95 -3.22
CA TYR A 99 1.29 -21.36 -2.43
C TYR A 99 1.76 -20.11 -1.66
N PHE A 100 2.91 -20.22 -0.99
CA PHE A 100 3.47 -19.12 -0.22
C PHE A 100 3.86 -17.93 -1.11
N LEU A 101 4.51 -18.20 -2.25
CA LEU A 101 4.85 -17.15 -3.23
C LEU A 101 3.59 -16.48 -3.80
N ALA A 102 2.62 -17.28 -4.25
CA ALA A 102 1.37 -16.76 -4.81
C ALA A 102 0.65 -15.87 -3.80
N LYS A 103 0.55 -16.30 -2.53
CA LYS A 103 -0.04 -15.48 -1.47
C LYS A 103 0.70 -14.17 -1.26
N ARG A 104 2.04 -14.22 -1.16
CA ARG A 104 2.88 -13.03 -0.93
C ARG A 104 2.83 -12.03 -2.09
N THR A 105 2.70 -12.51 -3.31
CA THR A 105 2.66 -11.67 -4.52
C THR A 105 1.28 -11.06 -4.73
N LEU A 106 0.20 -11.78 -4.41
CA LEU A 106 -1.17 -11.31 -4.63
C LEU A 106 -1.69 -10.43 -3.49
N GLN A 107 -1.16 -10.56 -2.28
CA GLN A 107 -1.60 -9.76 -1.13
C GLN A 107 -1.50 -8.25 -1.35
N PRO A 108 -0.39 -7.66 -1.84
CA PRO A 108 -0.32 -6.20 -2.09
C PRO A 108 -1.27 -5.75 -3.20
N ILE A 109 -1.60 -6.62 -4.15
CA ILE A 109 -2.59 -6.31 -5.20
C ILE A 109 -4.00 -6.27 -4.58
N GLU A 110 -4.35 -7.24 -3.73
CA GLU A 110 -5.63 -7.24 -2.99
C GLU A 110 -5.79 -5.98 -2.14
N GLU A 111 -4.76 -5.60 -1.40
CA GLU A 111 -4.76 -4.39 -0.57
C GLU A 111 -4.95 -3.13 -1.42
N SER A 112 -4.30 -3.06 -2.58
CA SER A 112 -4.42 -1.94 -3.51
C SER A 112 -5.82 -1.85 -4.13
N VAL A 113 -6.41 -2.96 -4.57
CA VAL A 113 -7.76 -3.01 -5.13
C VAL A 113 -8.80 -2.62 -4.07
N ASN A 114 -8.71 -3.20 -2.86
CA ASN A 114 -9.61 -2.87 -1.76
C ASN A 114 -9.49 -1.39 -1.32
N ALA A 115 -8.28 -0.83 -1.39
CA ALA A 115 -8.06 0.60 -1.12
C ALA A 115 -8.69 1.47 -2.20
N GLN A 116 -8.61 1.05 -3.47
CA GLN A 116 -9.22 1.75 -4.61
C GLN A 116 -10.75 1.69 -4.57
N GLU A 117 -11.34 0.53 -4.25
CA GLU A 117 -12.80 0.39 -4.11
C GLU A 117 -13.34 1.29 -2.98
N ARG A 118 -12.69 1.26 -1.81
CA ARG A 118 -13.04 2.16 -0.70
C ARG A 118 -12.92 3.62 -1.11
N PHE A 119 -11.82 4.00 -1.74
CA PHE A 119 -11.62 5.35 -2.25
C PHE A 119 -12.74 5.82 -3.18
N THR A 120 -13.16 4.99 -4.13
CA THR A 120 -14.23 5.33 -5.08
C THR A 120 -15.59 5.46 -4.39
N SER A 121 -15.88 4.56 -3.45
CA SER A 121 -17.10 4.60 -2.64
C SER A 121 -17.17 5.87 -1.79
N ASP A 122 -16.09 6.14 -1.03
CA ASP A 122 -16.00 7.27 -0.13
C ASP A 122 -16.07 8.60 -0.89
N ALA A 123 -15.33 8.70 -2.02
CA ALA A 123 -15.41 9.87 -2.91
C ALA A 123 -16.82 10.11 -3.43
N SER A 124 -17.54 9.05 -3.81
CA SER A 124 -18.91 9.16 -4.30
C SER A 124 -19.88 9.65 -3.22
N HIS A 125 -19.70 9.20 -1.98
CA HIS A 125 -20.49 9.66 -0.85
C HIS A 125 -20.22 11.13 -0.52
N GLU A 126 -18.95 11.52 -0.47
CA GLU A 126 -18.55 12.90 -0.13
C GLU A 126 -18.89 13.92 -1.23
N LEU A 127 -18.97 13.49 -2.49
CA LEU A 127 -19.47 14.35 -3.57
C LEU A 127 -21.00 14.45 -3.57
N ARG A 128 -21.70 13.39 -3.16
CA ARG A 128 -23.19 13.36 -3.19
C ARG A 128 -23.79 14.29 -2.13
N THR A 129 -23.19 14.37 -0.94
CA THR A 129 -23.72 15.13 0.20
C THR A 129 -23.83 16.62 -0.12
N PRO A 130 -22.76 17.36 -0.53
CA PRO A 130 -22.85 18.78 -0.87
C PRO A 130 -23.74 19.04 -2.09
N LEU A 131 -23.74 18.14 -3.08
CA LEU A 131 -24.64 18.23 -4.22
C LEU A 131 -26.12 18.12 -3.81
N ALA A 132 -26.45 17.23 -2.88
CA ALA A 132 -27.80 17.08 -2.36
C ALA A 132 -28.22 18.30 -1.53
N SER A 133 -27.32 18.84 -0.71
CA SER A 133 -27.55 20.08 0.05
C SER A 133 -27.86 21.25 -0.86
N MET A 134 -26.97 21.56 -1.81
CA MET A 134 -27.18 22.62 -2.80
C MET A 134 -28.48 22.47 -3.56
N LYS A 135 -28.75 21.26 -4.04
CA LYS A 135 -29.99 20.98 -4.78
C LYS A 135 -31.23 21.28 -3.92
N THR A 136 -31.23 20.79 -2.68
CA THR A 136 -32.37 21.02 -1.76
C THR A 136 -32.54 22.49 -1.44
N GLU A 137 -31.48 23.22 -1.14
CA GLU A 137 -31.51 24.66 -0.87
C GLU A 137 -32.06 25.46 -2.06
N ILE A 138 -31.61 25.13 -3.28
CA ILE A 138 -32.08 25.75 -4.52
C ILE A 138 -33.56 25.41 -4.77
N GLU A 139 -33.99 24.13 -4.60
CA GLU A 139 -35.37 23.72 -4.79
C GLU A 139 -36.34 24.40 -3.81
N VAL A 140 -35.90 24.58 -2.54
CA VAL A 140 -36.68 25.30 -1.53
C VAL A 140 -36.83 26.76 -1.91
N ALA A 141 -35.73 27.42 -2.30
CA ALA A 141 -35.75 28.83 -2.70
C ALA A 141 -36.60 29.08 -3.96
N LEU A 142 -36.56 28.18 -4.94
CA LEU A 142 -37.41 28.28 -6.14
C LEU A 142 -38.92 28.14 -5.86
N ARG A 143 -39.31 27.52 -4.75
CA ARG A 143 -40.70 27.38 -4.32
C ARG A 143 -41.18 28.53 -3.44
N ASP A 144 -40.25 29.24 -2.84
CA ASP A 144 -40.60 30.38 -1.96
C ASP A 144 -40.93 31.63 -2.77
N LYS A 145 -42.23 31.98 -2.78
CA LYS A 145 -42.73 33.16 -3.47
C LYS A 145 -42.36 34.50 -2.77
N ASN A 146 -41.93 34.41 -1.54
CA ASN A 146 -41.58 35.59 -0.71
C ASN A 146 -40.06 35.72 -0.51
N LEU A 147 -39.25 35.02 -1.30
CA LEU A 147 -37.80 35.05 -1.20
C LEU A 147 -37.29 36.51 -1.36
N THR A 148 -36.64 37.01 -0.31
CA THR A 148 -36.05 38.33 -0.35
C THR A 148 -34.71 38.33 -1.09
N LYS A 149 -34.24 39.51 -1.49
CA LYS A 149 -32.93 39.67 -2.12
C LYS A 149 -31.80 39.18 -1.19
N ASP A 150 -31.94 39.47 0.11
CA ASP A 150 -30.94 39.11 1.11
C ASP A 150 -30.90 37.59 1.33
N ASP A 151 -32.04 36.92 1.37
CA ASP A 151 -32.12 35.44 1.43
C ASP A 151 -31.51 34.80 0.19
N ALA A 152 -31.75 35.36 -1.01
CA ALA A 152 -31.17 34.88 -2.24
C ALA A 152 -29.64 35.05 -2.26
N LEU A 153 -29.11 36.17 -1.72
CA LEU A 153 -27.66 36.34 -1.59
C LEU A 153 -27.05 35.37 -0.61
N GLN A 154 -27.66 35.12 0.55
CA GLN A 154 -27.21 34.12 1.51
C GLN A 154 -27.21 32.70 0.91
N LEU A 155 -28.23 32.34 0.14
CA LEU A 155 -28.29 31.09 -0.58
C LEU A 155 -27.14 30.94 -1.58
N LEU A 156 -26.86 31.99 -2.36
CA LEU A 156 -25.74 31.98 -3.32
C LEU A 156 -24.39 31.85 -2.62
N GLU A 157 -24.19 32.52 -1.48
CA GLU A 157 -22.98 32.39 -0.67
C GLU A 157 -22.83 30.95 -0.12
N SER A 158 -23.91 30.37 0.42
CA SER A 158 -23.92 29.00 0.88
C SER A 158 -23.55 28.01 -0.24
N ASN A 159 -24.18 28.13 -1.41
CA ASN A 159 -23.88 27.29 -2.56
C ASN A 159 -22.46 27.47 -3.09
N LEU A 160 -21.92 28.70 -3.04
CA LEU A 160 -20.53 28.94 -3.44
C LEU A 160 -19.54 28.25 -2.49
N GLU A 161 -19.83 28.21 -1.18
CA GLU A 161 -19.04 27.46 -0.21
C GLU A 161 -19.03 25.96 -0.53
N GLU A 162 -20.18 25.37 -0.87
CA GLU A 162 -20.30 23.97 -1.24
C GLU A 162 -19.59 23.66 -2.58
N VAL A 163 -19.66 24.55 -3.57
CA VAL A 163 -18.90 24.43 -4.83
C VAL A 163 -17.39 24.45 -4.58
N ASN A 164 -16.91 25.36 -3.72
CA ASN A 164 -15.50 25.43 -3.35
C ASN A 164 -15.05 24.16 -2.61
N ALA A 165 -15.92 23.59 -1.81
CA ALA A 165 -15.70 22.30 -1.15
C ALA A 165 -15.57 21.14 -2.14
N LEU A 166 -16.47 21.06 -3.12
CA LEU A 166 -16.42 20.07 -4.21
C LEU A 166 -15.15 20.23 -5.05
N HIS A 167 -14.75 21.46 -5.35
CA HIS A 167 -13.51 21.75 -6.07
C HIS A 167 -12.30 21.21 -5.30
N LEU A 168 -12.23 21.44 -3.99
CA LEU A 168 -11.15 20.92 -3.16
C LEU A 168 -11.13 19.39 -3.12
N ILE A 169 -12.30 18.73 -3.02
CA ILE A 169 -12.39 17.26 -3.06
C ILE A 169 -11.87 16.75 -4.39
N THR A 170 -12.31 17.32 -5.52
CA THR A 170 -11.89 16.89 -6.87
C THR A 170 -10.40 17.13 -7.12
N GLU A 171 -9.84 18.25 -6.70
CA GLU A 171 -8.40 18.53 -6.75
C GLU A 171 -7.61 17.46 -5.97
N ASN A 172 -8.05 17.16 -4.76
CA ASN A 172 -7.43 16.14 -3.93
C ASN A 172 -7.51 14.74 -4.55
N LEU A 173 -8.66 14.39 -5.18
CA LEU A 173 -8.81 13.13 -5.91
C LEU A 173 -7.86 13.06 -7.13
N LEU A 174 -7.69 14.16 -7.84
CA LEU A 174 -6.79 14.25 -8.98
C LEU A 174 -5.31 14.14 -8.58
N HIS A 175 -4.92 14.77 -7.48
CA HIS A 175 -3.58 14.62 -6.91
C HIS A 175 -3.26 13.17 -6.51
N LEU A 176 -4.23 12.45 -5.96
CA LEU A 176 -4.07 11.03 -5.64
C LEU A 176 -3.92 10.14 -6.89
N ALA A 177 -4.53 10.51 -8.01
CA ALA A 177 -4.43 9.77 -9.27
C ALA A 177 -3.09 10.02 -10.01
N ARG A 178 -2.43 11.15 -9.76
CA ARG A 178 -1.19 11.57 -10.45
C ARG A 178 0.09 11.07 -9.78
N HIS A 179 0.21 9.78 -9.51
CA HIS A 179 1.42 9.18 -8.89
C HIS A 179 2.74 9.48 -9.63
N LYS A 180 2.70 9.75 -10.93
CA LYS A 180 3.91 9.99 -11.76
C LYS A 180 4.60 11.33 -11.50
N GLU A 181 3.85 12.38 -11.16
CA GLU A 181 4.42 13.72 -10.90
C GLU A 181 5.12 13.81 -9.53
N LEU A 182 4.84 12.87 -8.62
CA LEU A 182 5.46 12.81 -7.30
C LEU A 182 6.94 12.42 -7.32
N MET A 183 7.43 11.85 -8.43
CA MET A 183 8.81 11.34 -8.56
C MET A 183 9.81 12.39 -9.09
N GLU A 184 9.36 13.56 -9.56
CA GLU A 184 10.27 14.61 -10.01
C GLU A 184 10.96 15.31 -8.83
N THR A 185 12.23 14.98 -8.60
CA THR A 185 13.06 15.66 -7.60
C THR A 185 13.89 16.77 -8.23
N LYS A 186 13.90 17.94 -7.60
CA LYS A 186 14.70 19.11 -8.00
C LYS A 186 15.37 19.72 -6.79
N GLN A 187 16.40 20.51 -7.03
CA GLN A 187 17.01 21.30 -5.95
C GLN A 187 16.03 22.39 -5.48
N ILE A 188 15.69 22.36 -4.20
CA ILE A 188 14.77 23.29 -3.54
C ILE A 188 15.57 24.32 -2.74
N ASP A 189 15.28 25.59 -2.96
CA ASP A 189 15.71 26.69 -2.12
C ASP A 189 14.65 26.87 -1.00
N MET A 190 14.93 26.28 0.16
CA MET A 190 13.99 26.28 1.29
C MET A 190 13.66 27.69 1.81
N PRO A 191 14.62 28.61 1.99
CA PRO A 191 14.31 29.98 2.35
C PRO A 191 13.32 30.66 1.41
N LYS A 192 13.48 30.47 0.08
CA LYS A 192 12.57 31.04 -0.92
C LYS A 192 11.18 30.42 -0.84
N LEU A 193 11.10 29.10 -0.69
CA LEU A 193 9.83 28.39 -0.52
C LEU A 193 9.10 28.87 0.74
N ILE A 194 9.80 28.92 1.88
CA ILE A 194 9.24 29.33 3.16
C ILE A 194 8.76 30.78 3.11
N LYS A 195 9.52 31.70 2.49
CA LYS A 195 9.10 33.09 2.32
C LYS A 195 7.79 33.21 1.51
N SER A 196 7.59 32.34 0.51
CA SER A 196 6.34 32.31 -0.25
C SER A 196 5.16 31.84 0.60
N ILE A 197 5.37 30.81 1.43
CA ILE A 197 4.38 30.30 2.38
C ILE A 197 4.07 31.34 3.44
N GLU A 198 5.08 31.97 4.02
CA GLU A 198 4.94 33.03 5.01
C GLU A 198 4.06 34.18 4.47
N LYS A 199 4.35 34.67 3.27
CA LYS A 199 3.56 35.73 2.63
C LYS A 199 2.08 35.35 2.47
N LYS A 200 1.81 34.08 2.10
CA LYS A 200 0.44 33.57 1.92
C LYS A 200 -0.30 33.42 3.26
N TYR A 201 0.38 32.94 4.29
CA TYR A 201 -0.25 32.56 5.56
C TYR A 201 -0.26 33.66 6.60
N ASN A 202 0.66 34.64 6.58
CA ASN A 202 0.66 35.78 7.51
C ASN A 202 -0.67 36.51 7.52
N GLN A 203 -1.26 36.78 6.34
CA GLN A 203 -2.55 37.46 6.25
C GLN A 203 -3.68 36.57 6.78
N LYS A 204 -3.72 35.29 6.44
CA LYS A 204 -4.75 34.33 6.92
C LYS A 204 -4.71 34.21 8.44
N LEU A 205 -3.53 34.01 9.02
CA LEU A 205 -3.35 33.86 10.47
C LEU A 205 -3.65 35.16 11.23
N LYS A 206 -3.32 36.30 10.66
CA LYS A 206 -3.67 37.60 11.24
C LYS A 206 -5.20 37.82 11.27
N ILE A 207 -5.91 37.44 10.21
CA ILE A 207 -7.39 37.50 10.17
C ILE A 207 -7.99 36.56 11.21
N ALA A 208 -7.37 35.36 11.40
CA ALA A 208 -7.78 34.36 12.41
C ALA A 208 -7.36 34.75 13.85
N ASP A 209 -6.74 35.92 14.07
CA ASP A 209 -6.19 36.37 15.36
C ASP A 209 -5.20 35.34 15.97
N MET A 210 -4.26 34.86 15.14
CA MET A 210 -3.25 33.88 15.51
C MET A 210 -1.84 34.43 15.33
N LYS A 211 -0.92 34.02 16.23
CA LYS A 211 0.50 34.36 16.09
C LYS A 211 1.19 33.29 15.25
N PHE A 212 2.02 33.71 14.28
CA PHE A 212 2.77 32.82 13.42
C PHE A 212 4.27 32.98 13.62
N GLU A 213 4.95 31.89 13.88
CA GLU A 213 6.41 31.86 14.00
C GLU A 213 7.00 30.79 13.08
N ILE A 214 8.15 31.09 12.48
CA ILE A 214 8.87 30.21 11.58
C ILE A 214 10.31 30.02 12.08
N ASP A 215 10.70 28.76 12.32
CA ASP A 215 12.08 28.35 12.63
C ASP A 215 12.58 27.43 11.51
N ASN A 216 13.23 28.03 10.50
CA ASN A 216 13.80 27.28 9.38
C ASN A 216 15.33 27.29 9.45
N LYS A 217 15.91 26.09 9.68
CA LYS A 217 17.37 25.86 9.70
C LYS A 217 17.88 25.17 8.43
N THR A 218 17.05 25.04 7.40
CA THR A 218 17.38 24.33 6.15
C THR A 218 17.57 25.33 5.01
N THR A 219 18.65 25.17 4.26
CA THR A 219 18.97 26.04 3.12
C THR A 219 18.57 25.44 1.79
N LYS A 220 19.24 24.34 1.38
CA LYS A 220 19.02 23.66 0.11
C LYS A 220 18.88 22.16 0.35
N LEU A 221 18.03 21.52 -0.43
CA LEU A 221 17.85 20.07 -0.46
C LEU A 221 17.33 19.62 -1.84
N ILE A 222 17.43 18.33 -2.13
CA ILE A 222 16.85 17.76 -3.36
C ILE A 222 15.63 16.95 -2.94
N SER A 223 14.46 17.37 -3.45
CA SER A 223 13.17 16.71 -3.23
C SER A 223 12.13 17.22 -4.22
N ASN A 224 10.87 16.84 -4.07
CA ASN A 224 9.75 17.42 -4.82
C ASN A 224 9.20 18.67 -4.11
N GLN A 225 9.47 19.84 -4.69
CA GLN A 225 9.04 21.13 -4.10
C GLN A 225 7.51 21.23 -3.95
N GLY A 226 6.76 20.76 -4.93
CA GLY A 226 5.29 20.79 -4.91
C GLY A 226 4.73 19.99 -3.76
N VAL A 227 5.27 18.78 -3.53
CA VAL A 227 4.85 17.89 -2.43
C VAL A 227 5.20 18.51 -1.08
N ILE A 228 6.43 19.02 -0.89
CA ILE A 228 6.84 19.67 0.37
C ILE A 228 5.96 20.89 0.65
N GLN A 229 5.69 21.72 -0.35
CA GLN A 229 4.80 22.87 -0.21
C GLN A 229 3.38 22.45 0.16
N GLN A 230 2.85 21.43 -0.48
CA GLN A 230 1.51 20.91 -0.21
C GLN A 230 1.40 20.34 1.21
N LEU A 231 2.39 19.57 1.66
CA LEU A 231 2.43 19.03 3.03
C LEU A 231 2.39 20.16 4.08
N ILE A 232 3.22 21.18 3.92
CA ILE A 232 3.23 22.34 4.83
C ILE A 232 1.87 23.07 4.79
N THR A 233 1.30 23.25 3.60
CA THR A 233 -0.01 23.91 3.40
C THR A 233 -1.12 23.15 4.12
N ILE A 234 -1.19 21.82 3.97
CA ILE A 234 -2.21 20.97 4.63
C ILE A 234 -2.13 21.12 6.16
N LEU A 235 -0.93 21.06 6.72
CA LEU A 235 -0.75 21.17 8.17
C LEU A 235 -1.06 22.58 8.70
N LEU A 236 -0.68 23.64 7.98
CA LEU A 236 -1.00 25.00 8.35
C LEU A 236 -2.50 25.31 8.25
N ASP A 237 -3.17 24.85 7.18
CA ASP A 237 -4.62 25.02 7.03
C ASP A 237 -5.37 24.25 8.15
N ASN A 238 -4.87 23.07 8.54
CA ASN A 238 -5.42 22.33 9.68
C ASN A 238 -5.26 23.09 11.00
N ALA A 239 -4.08 23.63 11.28
CA ALA A 239 -3.82 24.43 12.48
C ALA A 239 -4.73 25.68 12.55
N ILE A 240 -4.85 26.45 11.45
CA ILE A 240 -5.71 27.65 11.39
C ILE A 240 -7.17 27.30 11.68
N LYS A 241 -7.61 26.15 11.19
CA LYS A 241 -9.00 25.74 11.32
C LYS A 241 -9.37 25.24 12.71
N HIS A 242 -8.45 24.56 13.40
CA HIS A 242 -8.75 23.82 14.62
C HIS A 242 -8.13 24.40 15.90
N ALA A 243 -7.07 25.20 15.82
CA ALA A 243 -6.42 25.74 17.00
C ALA A 243 -7.23 26.81 17.75
N GLY A 244 -8.07 27.58 17.03
CA GLY A 244 -8.90 28.64 17.62
C GLY A 244 -8.20 30.02 17.70
N LYS A 245 -8.98 31.05 18.00
CA LYS A 245 -8.48 32.44 18.10
C LYS A 245 -7.53 32.62 19.29
N GLY A 246 -6.60 33.56 19.17
CA GLY A 246 -5.63 33.90 20.22
C GLY A 246 -4.50 32.85 20.38
N THR A 247 -4.44 31.84 19.53
CA THR A 247 -3.45 30.77 19.60
C THR A 247 -2.17 31.10 18.81
N LYS A 248 -1.16 30.25 19.00
CA LYS A 248 0.15 30.35 18.32
C LYS A 248 0.33 29.15 17.41
N VAL A 249 0.82 29.40 16.19
CA VAL A 249 1.22 28.37 15.24
C VAL A 249 2.71 28.52 14.94
N ILE A 250 3.48 27.46 15.08
CA ILE A 250 4.93 27.44 14.86
C ILE A 250 5.24 26.44 13.74
N LEU A 251 5.90 26.88 12.68
CA LEU A 251 6.43 26.04 11.63
C LEU A 251 7.94 25.85 11.88
N LYS A 252 8.36 24.64 12.22
CA LYS A 252 9.78 24.28 12.37
C LYS A 252 10.25 23.40 11.23
N ILE A 253 11.38 23.73 10.63
CA ILE A 253 11.98 22.97 9.54
C ILE A 253 13.47 22.82 9.77
N HIS A 254 13.96 21.57 9.79
CA HIS A 254 15.37 21.30 9.93
C HIS A 254 15.75 20.01 9.20
N LYS A 255 16.97 19.96 8.68
CA LYS A 255 17.56 18.75 8.08
C LYS A 255 18.43 18.06 9.14
N LYS A 256 18.20 16.74 9.35
CA LYS A 256 19.00 15.90 10.24
C LYS A 256 19.46 14.67 9.45
N GLY A 257 20.75 14.63 9.13
CA GLY A 257 21.29 13.61 8.23
C GLY A 257 20.65 13.69 6.83
N SER A 258 20.13 12.57 6.33
CA SER A 258 19.42 12.48 5.06
C SER A 258 17.92 12.74 5.17
N ASN A 259 17.41 13.20 6.32
CA ASN A 259 15.99 13.42 6.53
C ASN A 259 15.67 14.90 6.73
N LEU A 260 14.58 15.34 6.11
CA LEU A 260 13.96 16.63 6.38
C LEU A 260 12.87 16.42 7.43
N HIS A 261 12.95 17.19 8.51
CA HIS A 261 11.94 17.23 9.56
C HIS A 261 11.14 18.52 9.42
N ILE A 262 9.81 18.37 9.37
CA ILE A 262 8.85 19.48 9.31
C ILE A 262 7.89 19.27 10.48
N ASN A 263 7.78 20.27 11.37
CA ASN A 263 6.82 20.29 12.45
C ASN A 263 5.90 21.50 12.30
N VAL A 264 4.60 21.28 12.46
CA VAL A 264 3.62 22.35 12.64
C VAL A 264 3.00 22.17 14.02
N ILE A 265 3.28 23.11 14.90
CA ILE A 265 2.87 23.08 16.30
C ILE A 265 1.84 24.15 16.52
N ASP A 266 0.68 23.80 17.00
CA ASP A 266 -0.34 24.75 17.45
C ASP A 266 -0.51 24.71 18.98
N SER A 267 -1.06 25.77 19.55
CA SER A 267 -1.38 25.87 20.97
C SER A 267 -2.89 25.83 21.23
N GLY A 268 -3.65 25.12 20.40
CA GLY A 268 -5.08 24.97 20.49
C GLY A 268 -5.52 24.03 21.63
N VAL A 269 -6.75 23.54 21.52
CA VAL A 269 -7.35 22.68 22.56
C VAL A 269 -6.77 21.26 22.59
N GLY A 270 -6.07 20.83 21.52
CA GLY A 270 -5.57 19.46 21.38
C GLY A 270 -6.69 18.46 21.09
N LEU A 271 -6.33 17.17 21.15
CA LEU A 271 -7.20 16.02 20.94
C LEU A 271 -6.95 14.98 22.02
N ASN A 272 -7.88 14.08 22.25
CA ASN A 272 -7.68 12.91 23.10
C ASN A 272 -6.87 11.82 22.35
N ASP A 273 -6.31 10.85 23.09
CA ASP A 273 -5.43 9.82 22.55
C ASP A 273 -6.13 8.96 21.48
N GLU A 274 -7.42 8.65 21.67
CA GLU A 274 -8.20 7.88 20.71
C GLU A 274 -8.35 8.60 19.36
N ALA A 275 -8.52 9.93 19.38
CA ALA A 275 -8.60 10.76 18.19
C ALA A 275 -7.24 10.87 17.48
N LEU A 276 -6.12 10.91 18.24
CA LEU A 276 -4.77 10.97 17.67
C LEU A 276 -4.44 9.76 16.80
N GLU A 277 -4.94 8.57 17.15
CA GLU A 277 -4.74 7.35 16.35
C GLU A 277 -5.49 7.40 15.00
N LYS A 278 -6.67 8.03 14.99
CA LYS A 278 -7.60 8.03 13.85
C LYS A 278 -7.51 9.27 12.96
N ILE A 279 -6.80 10.34 13.41
CA ILE A 279 -6.81 11.66 12.74
C ILE A 279 -6.28 11.62 11.29
N PHE A 280 -5.51 10.59 10.94
CA PHE A 280 -5.00 10.36 9.58
C PHE A 280 -5.90 9.45 8.75
N ASP A 281 -7.00 8.95 9.30
CA ASP A 281 -7.97 8.17 8.54
C ASP A 281 -8.79 9.08 7.63
N ARG A 282 -9.21 8.56 6.49
CA ARG A 282 -9.98 9.35 5.53
C ARG A 282 -11.33 9.70 6.12
N PHE A 283 -11.76 10.95 5.91
CA PHE A 283 -13.05 11.48 6.38
C PHE A 283 -13.23 11.51 7.90
N TYR A 284 -12.19 11.19 8.66
CA TYR A 284 -12.26 11.24 10.11
C TYR A 284 -12.36 12.68 10.61
N LYS A 285 -13.29 12.94 11.54
CA LYS A 285 -13.49 14.20 12.26
C LYS A 285 -13.59 13.88 13.75
N ALA A 286 -12.81 14.56 14.57
CA ALA A 286 -12.74 14.28 16.00
C ALA A 286 -13.99 14.66 16.80
N ASP A 287 -14.84 15.55 16.26
CA ASP A 287 -16.10 16.00 16.91
C ASP A 287 -17.15 16.38 15.86
N GLU A 288 -18.18 15.56 15.70
CA GLU A 288 -19.41 15.93 14.96
C GLU A 288 -20.31 16.90 15.74
N SER A 289 -20.16 16.97 17.06
CA SER A 289 -21.09 17.68 17.96
C SER A 289 -20.72 19.11 18.33
N ARG A 290 -19.44 19.52 18.15
CA ARG A 290 -18.95 20.85 18.60
C ARG A 290 -18.80 21.89 17.51
N THR A 291 -18.86 21.54 16.26
CA THR A 291 -18.77 22.50 15.15
C THR A 291 -19.98 22.40 14.24
N ALA A 292 -21.12 22.87 14.74
CA ALA A 292 -22.26 23.25 13.91
C ALA A 292 -21.94 24.50 13.03
N SER A 293 -20.68 24.90 12.89
CA SER A 293 -20.26 25.89 11.92
C SER A 293 -20.04 25.17 10.57
N ARG A 294 -20.80 25.59 9.57
CA ARG A 294 -20.83 25.12 8.18
C ARG A 294 -19.46 25.05 7.46
N SER A 295 -18.37 25.53 8.07
CA SER A 295 -17.01 25.55 7.51
C SER A 295 -16.11 24.37 7.88
N SER A 296 -16.66 23.29 8.44
CA SER A 296 -15.91 22.09 8.83
C SER A 296 -15.43 21.32 7.60
N GLY A 297 -14.11 21.27 7.34
CA GLY A 297 -13.50 20.55 6.21
C GLY A 297 -13.85 19.05 6.18
N HIS A 298 -13.63 18.47 5.02
CA HIS A 298 -14.09 17.12 4.66
C HIS A 298 -13.26 15.97 5.26
N GLY A 299 -12.35 16.22 6.20
CA GLY A 299 -11.52 15.16 6.83
C GLY A 299 -10.51 14.49 5.89
N LEU A 300 -10.22 15.11 4.72
CA LEU A 300 -9.33 14.54 3.71
C LEU A 300 -7.88 15.05 3.82
N GLY A 301 -7.65 16.23 4.39
CA GLY A 301 -6.33 16.88 4.36
C GLY A 301 -5.22 16.03 4.97
N LEU A 302 -5.41 15.52 6.18
CA LEU A 302 -4.40 14.73 6.89
C LEU A 302 -4.19 13.36 6.27
N SER A 303 -5.23 12.73 5.72
CA SER A 303 -5.10 11.46 5.01
C SER A 303 -4.32 11.62 3.70
N ILE A 304 -4.46 12.76 3.00
CA ILE A 304 -3.66 13.12 1.83
C ILE A 304 -2.19 13.35 2.25
N ALA A 305 -1.96 14.09 3.34
CA ALA A 305 -0.61 14.26 3.86
C ALA A 305 0.06 12.91 4.16
N LYS A 306 -0.64 11.97 4.79
CA LYS A 306 -0.16 10.60 5.04
C LYS A 306 0.23 9.87 3.76
N GLN A 307 -0.57 9.99 2.70
CA GLN A 307 -0.27 9.37 1.40
C GLN A 307 0.92 10.01 0.69
N LEU A 308 1.00 11.35 0.67
CA LEU A 308 2.13 12.08 0.09
C LEU A 308 3.44 11.73 0.79
N VAL A 309 3.42 11.67 2.12
CA VAL A 309 4.59 11.26 2.92
C VAL A 309 4.96 9.80 2.65
N GLY A 310 3.98 8.90 2.53
CA GLY A 310 4.21 7.50 2.16
C GLY A 310 4.84 7.37 0.76
N ALA A 311 4.41 8.17 -0.22
CA ALA A 311 5.00 8.20 -1.56
C ALA A 311 6.47 8.68 -1.55
N LEU A 312 6.83 9.54 -0.60
CA LEU A 312 8.22 9.95 -0.33
C LEU A 312 8.99 8.98 0.57
N GLN A 313 8.42 7.82 0.92
CA GLN A 313 9.00 6.86 1.87
C GLN A 313 9.31 7.46 3.25
N GLY A 314 8.51 8.45 3.66
CA GLY A 314 8.65 9.16 4.91
C GLY A 314 7.70 8.67 6.00
N GLN A 315 7.67 9.41 7.10
CA GLN A 315 6.78 9.19 8.24
C GLN A 315 6.05 10.48 8.59
N ILE A 316 4.77 10.36 8.96
CA ILE A 316 3.94 11.44 9.49
C ILE A 316 3.31 10.98 10.79
N GLY A 317 3.19 11.87 11.74
CA GLY A 317 2.51 11.60 13.00
C GLY A 317 2.09 12.88 13.69
N VAL A 318 1.47 12.71 14.85
CA VAL A 318 1.01 13.80 15.70
C VAL A 318 1.28 13.45 17.17
N ASN A 319 1.68 14.44 17.94
CA ASN A 319 1.85 14.35 19.40
C ASN A 319 1.08 15.50 20.06
N HIS A 320 0.88 15.40 21.36
CA HIS A 320 0.44 16.56 22.15
C HIS A 320 1.49 17.67 22.07
N GLY A 321 1.03 18.92 22.04
CA GLY A 321 1.91 20.09 22.05
C GLY A 321 2.81 20.15 23.29
N PRO A 322 3.93 20.90 23.23
CA PRO A 322 4.97 20.92 24.27
C PRO A 322 4.46 21.30 25.68
N SER A 323 3.35 22.01 25.78
CA SER A 323 2.76 22.44 27.03
C SER A 323 1.55 21.58 27.46
N GLY A 324 1.35 20.41 26.85
CA GLY A 324 0.15 19.60 27.03
C GLY A 324 -1.11 20.22 26.41
N LYS A 325 -0.96 21.34 25.68
CA LYS A 325 -2.03 22.01 24.94
C LYS A 325 -1.66 22.06 23.46
N GLY A 326 -2.70 21.93 22.61
CA GLY A 326 -2.50 21.91 21.17
C GLY A 326 -1.88 20.62 20.66
N LEU A 327 -1.44 20.64 19.39
CA LEU A 327 -0.90 19.49 18.70
C LEU A 327 0.46 19.84 18.07
N ASP A 328 1.34 18.82 17.98
CA ASP A 328 2.59 18.87 17.23
C ASP A 328 2.52 17.82 16.10
N PHE A 329 2.14 18.28 14.90
CA PHE A 329 2.20 17.46 13.69
C PHE A 329 3.64 17.42 13.19
N TYR A 330 4.19 16.22 13.00
CA TYR A 330 5.52 16.04 12.47
C TYR A 330 5.53 15.22 11.19
N ILE A 331 6.42 15.59 10.29
CA ILE A 331 6.72 14.87 9.04
C ILE A 331 8.23 14.65 8.99
N VAL A 332 8.63 13.45 8.64
CA VAL A 332 10.02 13.08 8.39
C VAL A 332 10.09 12.46 7.00
N VAL A 333 10.79 13.08 6.07
CA VAL A 333 10.94 12.59 4.70
C VAL A 333 12.40 12.51 4.30
N PRO A 334 12.82 11.44 3.61
CA PRO A 334 14.18 11.35 3.08
C PRO A 334 14.41 12.40 2.00
N VAL A 335 15.58 13.04 2.04
CA VAL A 335 16.03 14.08 1.09
C VAL A 335 17.50 13.89 0.77
N MET A 336 17.90 14.30 -0.42
CA MET A 336 19.30 14.28 -0.84
C MET A 336 19.97 15.64 -0.69
#